data_614c1fb7a1e3e0ea8df458258ce60348
#
_entry.id   614c1fb7a1e3e0ea8df458258ce60348
#
_cell.length_a   1.000
_cell.length_b   1.000
_cell.length_c   1.000
_cell.angle_alpha   90.00
_cell.angle_beta   90.00
_cell.angle_gamma   90.00
#
_symmetry.space_group_name_H-M   'P 1'
#
loop_
_entity.id
_entity.type
_entity.pdbx_description
1 polymer ?
#
loop_
_entity_poly.entity_id
_entity_poly.type
_entity_poly.pdbx_seq_one_letter_code
_entity_poly.pdbx_strand_id
1 'polypeptide(L)'
;MKKLLLVDDKSTITNLLVQFLSSKYQFETKEDGLEALTWLQQGNMPDMIITDLQMPNMDGLELIKRLKESGYFKDIPIVVLSSKDSSSDRVQCLKAGAEDYIVKPFNPEELLIRIEKILLR
;
A
#
# COMPACT_ATOMS: atom_id res chain seq x y z
N MET A 1 12.39 -3.79 13.45
CA MET A 1 11.07 -4.07 12.83
C MET A 1 11.00 -3.46 11.45
N LYS A 2 10.38 -4.15 10.51
CA LYS A 2 10.10 -3.59 9.20
C LYS A 2 9.01 -2.52 9.31
N LYS A 3 9.09 -1.52 8.43
CA LYS A 3 8.16 -0.39 8.41
C LYS A 3 7.24 -0.49 7.19
N LEU A 4 5.94 -0.35 7.42
CA LEU A 4 4.92 -0.30 6.39
C LEU A 4 4.37 1.12 6.26
N LEU A 5 4.22 1.58 5.02
CA LEU A 5 3.52 2.84 4.74
C LEU A 5 2.08 2.49 4.35
N LEU A 6 1.11 3.02 5.09
CA LEU A 6 -0.31 2.83 4.80
C LEU A 6 -0.86 4.11 4.19
N VAL A 7 -1.47 3.99 3.02
CA VAL A 7 -2.03 5.14 2.28
C VAL A 7 -3.52 4.90 2.08
N ASP A 8 -4.35 5.65 2.81
CA ASP A 8 -5.81 5.53 2.75
C ASP A 8 -6.42 6.78 3.37
N ASP A 9 -7.42 7.37 2.72
CA ASP A 9 -8.10 8.55 3.24
C ASP A 9 -9.13 8.22 4.33
N LYS A 10 -9.37 6.94 4.61
CA LYS A 10 -10.30 6.50 5.64
C LYS A 10 -9.54 6.04 6.87
N SER A 11 -9.54 6.88 7.91
CA SER A 11 -8.83 6.60 9.16
C SER A 11 -9.30 5.32 9.84
N THR A 12 -10.56 4.91 9.64
CA THR A 12 -11.08 3.65 10.19
C THR A 12 -10.29 2.45 9.68
N ILE A 13 -9.91 2.45 8.41
CA ILE A 13 -9.15 1.35 7.82
C ILE A 13 -7.70 1.37 8.32
N THR A 14 -7.06 2.54 8.30
CA THR A 14 -5.66 2.63 8.77
C THR A 14 -5.54 2.29 10.24
N ASN A 15 -6.48 2.76 11.07
CA ASN A 15 -6.48 2.44 12.50
C ASN A 15 -6.66 0.95 12.74
N LEU A 16 -7.55 0.30 11.98
CA LEU A 16 -7.76 -1.14 12.10
C LEU A 16 -6.49 -1.92 11.73
N LEU A 17 -5.84 -1.54 10.65
CA LEU A 17 -4.60 -2.20 10.21
C LEU A 17 -3.48 -2.02 11.23
N VAL A 18 -3.31 -0.80 11.72
CA VAL A 18 -2.28 -0.52 12.74
C VAL A 18 -2.55 -1.34 14.00
N GLN A 19 -3.79 -1.36 14.47
CA GLN A 19 -4.16 -2.11 15.66
C GLN A 19 -3.85 -3.61 15.49
N PHE A 20 -4.17 -4.16 14.32
CA PHE A 20 -3.99 -5.59 14.05
C PHE A 20 -2.51 -5.97 13.88
N LEU A 21 -1.72 -5.11 13.23
CA LEU A 21 -0.36 -5.45 12.81
C LEU A 21 0.75 -4.80 13.64
N SER A 22 0.42 -3.94 14.62
CA SER A 22 1.42 -3.14 15.34
C SER A 22 2.40 -3.96 16.17
N SER A 23 2.04 -5.19 16.55
CA SER A 23 2.97 -6.06 17.28
C SER A 23 4.10 -6.58 16.38
N LYS A 24 3.95 -6.49 15.06
CA LYS A 24 4.89 -7.08 14.09
C LYS A 24 5.63 -6.04 13.24
N TYR A 25 5.03 -4.87 13.03
CA TYR A 25 5.56 -3.86 12.11
C TYR A 25 5.46 -2.45 12.70
N GLN A 26 6.34 -1.58 12.23
CA GLN A 26 6.21 -0.14 12.43
C GLN A 26 5.38 0.44 11.28
N PHE A 27 4.70 1.56 11.53
CA PHE A 27 3.80 2.16 10.54
C PHE A 27 4.03 3.65 10.39
N GLU A 28 3.82 4.10 9.16
CA GLU A 28 3.56 5.50 8.82
C GLU A 28 2.26 5.53 8.04
N THR A 29 1.39 6.51 8.30
CA THR A 29 0.09 6.61 7.60
C THR A 29 0.01 7.94 6.86
N LYS A 30 -0.52 7.88 5.64
CA LYS A 30 -0.78 9.04 4.79
C LYS A 30 -2.18 8.94 4.21
N GLU A 31 -2.79 10.08 3.89
CA GLU A 31 -4.20 10.11 3.48
C GLU A 31 -4.39 9.96 1.97
N ASP A 32 -3.37 10.24 1.16
CA ASP A 32 -3.46 10.10 -0.29
C ASP A 32 -2.08 9.89 -0.90
N GLY A 33 -2.08 9.65 -2.21
CA GLY A 33 -0.84 9.35 -2.93
C GLY A 33 0.14 10.52 -2.95
N LEU A 34 -0.36 11.75 -2.96
CA LEU A 34 0.51 12.93 -2.97
C LEU A 34 1.25 13.09 -1.64
N GLU A 35 0.55 12.92 -0.53
CA GLU A 35 1.18 12.92 0.80
C GLU A 35 2.22 11.81 0.93
N ALA A 36 1.87 10.61 0.43
CA ALA A 36 2.79 9.48 0.47
C ALA A 36 4.05 9.77 -0.33
N LEU A 37 3.91 10.28 -1.55
CA LEU A 37 5.05 10.60 -2.39
C LEU A 37 5.93 11.68 -1.77
N THR A 38 5.33 12.71 -1.19
CA THR A 38 6.06 13.78 -0.51
C THR A 38 6.89 13.21 0.65
N TRP A 39 6.30 12.34 1.45
CA TRP A 39 7.00 11.71 2.58
C TRP A 39 8.18 10.86 2.09
N LEU A 40 7.99 10.10 1.02
CA LEU A 40 9.06 9.29 0.43
C LEU A 40 10.20 10.19 -0.08
N GLN A 41 9.86 11.31 -0.72
CA GLN A 41 10.86 12.23 -1.26
C GLN A 41 11.68 12.94 -0.18
N GLN A 42 11.22 12.91 1.06
CA GLN A 42 11.97 13.43 2.20
C GLN A 42 13.08 12.49 2.69
N GLY A 43 13.28 11.38 2.03
CA GLY A 43 14.33 10.43 2.38
C GLY A 43 13.85 9.21 3.16
N ASN A 44 12.55 9.01 3.24
CA ASN A 44 11.99 7.86 3.96
C ASN A 44 11.88 6.66 3.02
N MET A 45 12.16 5.47 3.52
CA MET A 45 12.15 4.24 2.72
C MET A 45 11.43 3.13 3.50
N PRO A 46 10.14 2.93 3.27
CA PRO A 46 9.44 1.82 3.91
C PRO A 46 9.82 0.49 3.25
N ASP A 47 9.55 -0.60 3.96
CA ASP A 47 9.77 -1.94 3.43
C ASP A 47 8.63 -2.39 2.51
N MET A 48 7.46 -1.80 2.67
CA MET A 48 6.27 -2.09 1.85
C MET A 48 5.30 -0.93 1.92
N ILE A 49 4.54 -0.75 0.85
CA ILE A 49 3.44 0.23 0.81
C ILE A 49 2.14 -0.54 0.64
N ILE A 50 1.15 -0.25 1.50
CA ILE A 50 -0.23 -0.74 1.35
C ILE A 50 -1.09 0.48 1.06
N THR A 51 -1.72 0.52 -0.11
CA THR A 51 -2.48 1.69 -0.55
C THR A 51 -3.90 1.32 -0.96
N ASP A 52 -4.85 2.21 -0.64
CA ASP A 52 -6.16 2.16 -1.28
C ASP A 52 -6.01 2.59 -2.75
N LEU A 53 -7.00 2.26 -3.54
CA LEU A 53 -7.04 2.65 -4.95
C LEU A 53 -7.63 4.05 -5.14
N GLN A 54 -8.75 4.34 -4.46
CA GLN A 54 -9.46 5.61 -4.62
C GLN A 54 -9.16 6.55 -3.46
N MET A 55 -8.48 7.64 -3.77
CA MET A 55 -8.11 8.68 -2.81
C MET A 55 -8.11 10.03 -3.51
N PRO A 56 -8.30 11.14 -2.77
CA PRO A 56 -8.20 12.47 -3.37
C PRO A 56 -6.76 12.80 -3.78
N ASN A 57 -6.60 13.83 -4.58
CA ASN A 57 -5.33 14.41 -5.03
C ASN A 57 -4.48 13.49 -5.91
N MET A 58 -4.15 12.30 -5.44
CA MET A 58 -3.46 11.28 -6.22
C MET A 58 -3.95 9.92 -5.78
N ASP A 59 -4.53 9.15 -6.70
CA ASP A 59 -5.05 7.82 -6.39
C ASP A 59 -3.95 6.75 -6.35
N GLY A 60 -4.34 5.53 -5.96
CA GLY A 60 -3.37 4.45 -5.80
C GLY A 60 -2.71 4.02 -7.09
N LEU A 61 -3.44 4.01 -8.21
CA LEU A 61 -2.87 3.62 -9.50
C LEU A 61 -1.81 4.61 -9.95
N GLU A 62 -2.07 5.91 -9.81
CA GLU A 62 -1.09 6.94 -10.16
C GLU A 62 0.15 6.85 -9.25
N LEU A 63 -0.06 6.60 -7.96
CA LEU A 63 1.04 6.42 -7.01
C LEU A 63 1.93 5.24 -7.45
N ILE A 64 1.33 4.10 -7.79
CA ILE A 64 2.08 2.93 -8.27
C ILE A 64 2.91 3.30 -9.49
N LYS A 65 2.31 3.95 -10.48
CA LYS A 65 3.00 4.32 -11.71
C LYS A 65 4.18 5.24 -11.43
N ARG A 66 3.98 6.25 -10.58
CA ARG A 66 5.04 7.19 -10.21
C ARG A 66 6.21 6.49 -9.55
N LEU A 67 5.92 5.58 -8.61
CA LEU A 67 6.96 4.88 -7.87
C LEU A 67 7.71 3.90 -8.77
N LYS A 68 7.02 3.21 -9.67
CA LYS A 68 7.67 2.25 -10.56
C LYS A 68 8.52 2.91 -11.65
N GLU A 69 8.27 4.17 -11.96
CA GLU A 69 9.11 4.95 -12.86
C GLU A 69 10.36 5.51 -12.18
N SER A 70 10.39 5.49 -10.85
CA SER A 70 11.52 6.01 -10.07
C SER A 70 12.61 4.96 -9.95
N GLY A 71 13.85 5.32 -10.32
CA GLY A 71 14.99 4.45 -10.09
C GLY A 71 15.26 4.19 -8.61
N TYR A 72 14.80 5.09 -7.74
CA TYR A 72 15.02 5.00 -6.30
C TYR A 72 13.95 4.17 -5.58
N PHE A 73 12.68 4.29 -5.98
CA PHE A 73 11.55 3.67 -5.28
C PHE A 73 10.97 2.44 -5.95
N LYS A 74 11.41 2.11 -7.16
CA LYS A 74 10.76 1.07 -7.98
C LYS A 74 10.75 -0.31 -7.34
N ASP A 75 11.66 -0.58 -6.42
CA ASP A 75 11.78 -1.90 -5.80
C ASP A 75 10.96 -2.06 -4.51
N ILE A 76 10.32 -0.98 -4.03
CA ILE A 76 9.44 -1.09 -2.87
C ILE A 76 8.20 -1.88 -3.28
N PRO A 77 7.89 -3.01 -2.62
CA PRO A 77 6.67 -3.75 -2.94
C PRO A 77 5.43 -2.96 -2.54
N ILE A 78 4.42 -2.97 -3.43
CA ILE A 78 3.18 -2.24 -3.23
C ILE A 78 2.02 -3.23 -3.28
N VAL A 79 1.17 -3.21 -2.26
CA VAL A 79 -0.05 -4.00 -2.18
C VAL A 79 -1.24 -3.04 -2.21
N VAL A 80 -2.22 -3.30 -3.07
CA VAL A 80 -3.45 -2.53 -3.11
C VAL A 80 -4.49 -3.20 -2.23
N LEU A 81 -5.15 -2.42 -1.37
CA LEU A 81 -6.23 -2.87 -0.51
C LEU A 81 -7.44 -1.98 -0.81
N SER A 82 -8.43 -2.48 -1.54
CA SER A 82 -9.49 -1.64 -2.11
C SER A 82 -10.84 -2.33 -2.05
N SER A 83 -11.92 -1.52 -1.97
CA SER A 83 -13.28 -2.03 -2.12
C SER A 83 -13.68 -2.27 -3.57
N LYS A 84 -12.87 -1.85 -4.55
CA LYS A 84 -13.13 -2.11 -5.97
C LYS A 84 -12.78 -3.55 -6.31
N ASP A 85 -13.78 -4.30 -6.79
CA ASP A 85 -13.65 -5.73 -7.09
C ASP A 85 -13.75 -6.03 -8.58
N SER A 86 -13.59 -5.04 -9.46
CA SER A 86 -13.62 -5.30 -10.89
C SER A 86 -12.29 -5.92 -11.32
N SER A 87 -12.36 -6.88 -12.25
CA SER A 87 -11.15 -7.48 -12.79
C SER A 87 -10.31 -6.47 -13.57
N SER A 88 -10.96 -5.45 -14.16
CA SER A 88 -10.25 -4.37 -14.85
C SER A 88 -9.36 -3.57 -13.91
N ASP A 89 -9.90 -3.15 -12.75
CA ASP A 89 -9.10 -2.41 -11.76
C ASP A 89 -7.94 -3.26 -11.25
N ARG A 90 -8.19 -4.52 -10.96
CA ARG A 90 -7.18 -5.45 -10.48
C ARG A 90 -6.07 -5.62 -11.51
N VAL A 91 -6.43 -5.87 -12.76
CA VAL A 91 -5.45 -6.07 -13.84
C VAL A 91 -4.63 -4.81 -14.05
N GLN A 92 -5.24 -3.64 -14.06
CA GLN A 92 -4.51 -2.39 -14.22
C GLN A 92 -3.46 -2.19 -13.14
N CYS A 93 -3.82 -2.45 -11.88
CA CYS A 93 -2.88 -2.30 -10.77
C CYS A 93 -1.73 -3.29 -10.87
N LEU A 94 -2.03 -4.55 -11.18
CA LEU A 94 -1.00 -5.58 -11.31
C LEU A 94 -0.07 -5.28 -12.48
N LYS A 95 -0.59 -4.84 -13.61
CA LYS A 95 0.23 -4.45 -14.76
C LYS A 95 1.10 -3.24 -14.45
N ALA A 96 0.61 -2.31 -13.63
CA ALA A 96 1.38 -1.13 -13.25
C ALA A 96 2.50 -1.46 -12.28
N GLY A 97 2.49 -2.65 -11.67
CA GLY A 97 3.57 -3.11 -10.81
C GLY A 97 3.19 -3.44 -9.38
N ALA A 98 1.89 -3.45 -9.03
CA ALA A 98 1.46 -3.89 -7.70
C ALA A 98 1.81 -5.37 -7.52
N GLU A 99 2.32 -5.72 -6.34
CA GLU A 99 2.65 -7.10 -6.00
C GLU A 99 1.39 -7.94 -5.74
N ASP A 100 0.35 -7.32 -5.20
CA ASP A 100 -0.89 -7.99 -4.88
C ASP A 100 -2.04 -7.00 -4.83
N TYR A 101 -3.27 -7.53 -4.93
CA TYR A 101 -4.49 -6.74 -4.88
C TYR A 101 -5.49 -7.48 -4.01
N ILE A 102 -5.88 -6.87 -2.89
CA ILE A 102 -6.75 -7.47 -1.90
C ILE A 102 -8.03 -6.65 -1.81
N VAL A 103 -9.18 -7.33 -1.89
CA VAL A 103 -10.49 -6.66 -1.87
C VAL A 103 -11.01 -6.56 -0.44
N LYS A 104 -11.52 -5.38 -0.08
CA LYS A 104 -12.20 -5.16 1.20
C LYS A 104 -13.64 -5.66 1.12
N PRO A 105 -14.21 -6.19 2.18
CA PRO A 105 -13.59 -6.44 3.49
C PRO A 105 -12.59 -7.59 3.41
N PHE A 106 -11.46 -7.42 4.08
CA PHE A 106 -10.38 -8.40 4.03
C PHE A 106 -10.38 -9.28 5.29
N ASN A 107 -9.81 -10.47 5.16
CA ASN A 107 -9.52 -11.32 6.31
C ASN A 107 -8.15 -10.90 6.87
N PRO A 108 -8.06 -10.48 8.15
CA PRO A 108 -6.79 -10.00 8.70
C PRO A 108 -5.68 -11.04 8.69
N GLU A 109 -6.00 -12.31 8.93
CA GLU A 109 -5.00 -13.37 8.92
C GLU A 109 -4.47 -13.61 7.52
N GLU A 110 -5.35 -13.60 6.51
CA GLU A 110 -4.93 -13.72 5.12
C GLU A 110 -4.05 -12.56 4.70
N LEU A 111 -4.40 -11.34 5.09
CA LEU A 111 -3.60 -10.16 4.79
C LEU A 111 -2.19 -10.30 5.38
N LEU A 112 -2.10 -10.73 6.64
CA LEU A 112 -0.81 -10.93 7.30
C LEU A 112 0.05 -11.96 6.54
N ILE A 113 -0.55 -13.06 6.11
CA ILE A 113 0.17 -14.10 5.35
C ILE A 113 0.72 -13.52 4.05
N ARG A 114 -0.09 -12.73 3.33
CA ARG A 114 0.34 -12.12 2.07
C ARG A 114 1.49 -11.12 2.29
N ILE A 115 1.39 -10.30 3.34
CA ILE A 115 2.44 -9.36 3.70
C ILE A 115 3.73 -10.11 4.01
N GLU A 116 3.66 -11.15 4.84
CA GLU A 116 4.83 -11.91 5.23
C GLU A 116 5.50 -12.57 4.03
N LYS A 117 4.73 -13.14 3.12
CA LYS A 117 5.30 -13.77 1.91
C LYS A 117 6.08 -12.79 1.06
N ILE A 118 5.60 -11.57 0.95
CA ILE A 118 6.28 -10.54 0.16
C ILE A 118 7.54 -10.06 0.87
N LEU A 119 7.46 -9.83 2.17
CA LEU A 119 8.59 -9.28 2.94
C LEU A 119 9.71 -10.29 3.19
N LEU A 120 9.41 -11.57 3.15
CA LEU A 120 10.40 -12.62 3.46
C LEU A 120 11.06 -13.23 2.21
N ARG A 121 10.70 -12.81 1.02
CA ARG A 121 11.32 -13.35 -0.20
C ARG A 121 12.60 -12.63 -0.60
#